data_1c4e6fa137b0f7aac26d65819317abcc
#
_entry.id   1c4e6fa137b0f7aac26d65819317abcc
#
_cell.length_a   1.000
_cell.length_b   1.000
_cell.length_c   1.000
_cell.angle_alpha   90.00
_cell.angle_beta   90.00
_cell.angle_gamma   90.00
#
_symmetry.space_group_name_H-M   'P 1'
#
loop_
_entity.id
_entity.type
_entity.pdbx_description
1 polymer ?
#
loop_
_entity_poly.entity_id
_entity_poly.type
_entity_poly.pdbx_seq_one_letter_code
_entity_poly.pdbx_strand_id
1 'polypeptide(L)'
;MTVLSDEEILEHLKRGEIKITPFEVSCLNPAGYDLRSSSEVVIQPKQYELTATLETVELGLKVMASLHIRSSLAREGVVGSFAVVDPGFRGQLTLNLHNVGEREITIREGERIVQIVFHNLGRMARKGYSGLYQNSRGIVPSKRNKL
;
A
#
# COMPACT_ATOMS: atom_id res chain seq x y z
N MET A 1 13.95 2.78 15.46
CA MET A 1 13.12 2.69 14.24
C MET A 1 12.99 4.08 13.65
N THR A 2 13.22 4.23 12.37
CA THR A 2 13.12 5.51 11.68
C THR A 2 12.19 5.43 10.49
N VAL A 3 11.43 6.51 10.26
CA VAL A 3 10.65 6.72 9.05
C VAL A 3 11.59 7.21 7.97
N LEU A 4 11.49 6.65 6.77
CA LEU A 4 12.37 7.04 5.66
C LEU A 4 11.87 8.32 4.99
N SER A 5 12.80 9.25 4.76
CA SER A 5 12.57 10.41 3.90
C SER A 5 12.56 9.99 2.42
N ASP A 6 12.19 10.92 1.55
CA ASP A 6 12.25 10.71 0.10
C ASP A 6 13.67 10.34 -0.37
N GLU A 7 14.70 11.00 0.14
CA GLU A 7 16.09 10.67 -0.19
C GLU A 7 16.45 9.25 0.26
N GLU A 8 16.07 8.89 1.47
CA GLU A 8 16.33 7.54 1.99
C GLU A 8 15.56 6.47 1.22
N ILE A 9 14.32 6.76 0.78
CA ILE A 9 13.55 5.87 -0.09
C ILE A 9 14.31 5.65 -1.40
N LEU A 10 14.80 6.72 -2.04
CA LEU A 10 15.59 6.61 -3.27
C LEU A 10 16.87 5.79 -3.08
N GLU A 11 17.55 5.95 -1.96
CA GLU A 11 18.73 5.14 -1.62
C GLU A 11 18.39 3.66 -1.46
N HIS A 12 17.30 3.35 -0.75
CA HIS A 12 16.84 1.96 -0.57
C HIS A 12 16.41 1.33 -1.90
N LEU A 13 15.79 2.11 -2.79
CA LEU A 13 15.47 1.66 -4.15
C LEU A 13 16.74 1.31 -4.94
N LYS A 14 17.79 2.14 -4.86
CA LYS A 14 19.06 1.87 -5.51
C LYS A 14 19.73 0.59 -5.01
N ARG A 15 19.62 0.31 -3.71
CA ARG A 15 20.21 -0.88 -3.08
C ARG A 15 19.36 -2.13 -3.27
N GLY A 16 18.14 -1.99 -3.81
CA GLY A 16 17.19 -3.09 -3.93
C GLY A 16 16.57 -3.55 -2.61
N GLU A 17 16.70 -2.76 -1.56
CA GLU A 17 16.07 -3.01 -0.25
C GLU A 17 14.58 -2.71 -0.25
N ILE A 18 14.16 -1.83 -1.13
CA ILE A 18 12.76 -1.53 -1.47
C ILE A 18 12.67 -1.60 -2.99
N LYS A 19 11.60 -2.20 -3.50
CA LYS A 19 11.25 -2.12 -4.92
C LYS A 19 9.81 -1.69 -5.06
N ILE A 20 9.55 -0.78 -5.97
CA ILE A 20 8.22 -0.28 -6.34
C ILE A 20 8.16 -0.34 -7.86
N THR A 21 7.28 -1.15 -8.41
CA THR A 21 7.20 -1.37 -9.86
C THR A 21 5.77 -1.25 -10.35
N PRO A 22 5.44 -0.35 -11.28
CA PRO A 22 6.31 0.69 -11.84
C PRO A 22 6.54 1.83 -10.84
N PHE A 23 7.73 2.40 -10.84
CA PHE A 23 8.06 3.56 -10.02
C PHE A 23 7.77 4.85 -10.79
N GLU A 24 7.12 5.80 -10.14
CA GLU A 24 6.80 7.11 -10.71
C GLU A 24 7.26 8.20 -9.74
N VAL A 25 8.22 9.01 -10.17
CA VAL A 25 8.83 10.03 -9.30
C VAL A 25 7.80 11.04 -8.80
N SER A 26 6.76 11.33 -9.58
CA SER A 26 5.69 12.26 -9.17
C SER A 26 4.84 11.74 -8.01
N CYS A 27 4.94 10.45 -7.70
CA CYS A 27 4.27 9.83 -6.54
C CYS A 27 5.12 9.83 -5.27
N LEU A 28 6.40 10.24 -5.36
CA LEU A 28 7.29 10.31 -4.21
C LEU A 28 6.97 11.54 -3.37
N ASN A 29 6.77 11.34 -2.08
CA ASN A 29 6.47 12.37 -1.09
C ASN A 29 7.62 12.49 -0.08
N PRO A 30 7.70 13.59 0.70
CA PRO A 30 8.79 13.78 1.68
C PRO A 30 8.98 12.62 2.67
N ALA A 31 7.94 11.84 2.96
CA ALA A 31 8.03 10.73 3.92
C ALA A 31 7.26 9.49 3.45
N GLY A 32 7.20 9.25 2.15
CA GLY A 32 6.49 8.09 1.62
C GLY A 32 6.29 8.14 0.12
N TYR A 33 5.44 7.25 -0.37
CA TYR A 33 5.14 7.13 -1.79
C TYR A 33 3.63 6.91 -1.96
N ASP A 34 3.01 7.60 -2.92
CA ASP A 34 1.58 7.42 -3.21
C ASP A 34 1.36 6.24 -4.14
N LEU A 35 0.78 5.18 -3.63
CA LEU A 35 0.36 4.02 -4.42
C LEU A 35 -0.95 4.35 -5.16
N ARG A 36 -1.05 3.84 -6.37
CA ARG A 36 -2.17 4.10 -7.29
C ARG A 36 -3.11 2.92 -7.36
N SER A 37 -4.37 3.19 -7.72
CA SER A 37 -5.35 2.11 -7.94
C SER A 37 -5.08 1.41 -9.28
N SER A 38 -5.11 0.08 -9.29
CA SER A 38 -4.91 -0.72 -10.50
C SER A 38 -6.13 -0.71 -11.43
N SER A 39 -7.30 -0.32 -10.92
CA SER A 39 -8.55 -0.30 -11.67
C SER A 39 -9.48 0.77 -11.13
N GLU A 40 -10.51 1.11 -11.91
CA GLU A 40 -11.58 1.95 -11.40
C GLU A 40 -12.35 1.20 -10.31
N VAL A 41 -12.71 1.90 -9.25
CA VAL A 41 -13.57 1.39 -8.19
C VAL A 41 -14.63 2.44 -7.82
N VAL A 42 -15.88 1.99 -7.71
CA VAL A 42 -17.01 2.82 -7.31
C VAL A 42 -17.48 2.33 -5.95
N ILE A 43 -17.48 3.22 -4.95
CA ILE A 43 -17.86 2.89 -3.58
C ILE A 43 -19.16 3.61 -3.24
N GLN A 44 -20.22 2.85 -3.11
CA GLN A 44 -21.53 3.38 -2.71
C GLN A 44 -21.51 3.85 -1.26
N PRO A 45 -22.39 4.81 -0.87
CA PRO A 45 -22.49 5.25 0.52
C PRO A 45 -22.69 4.08 1.48
N LYS A 46 -21.97 4.09 2.60
CA LYS A 46 -22.04 3.07 3.66
C LYS A 46 -21.57 1.68 3.22
N GLN A 47 -20.91 1.57 2.08
CA GLN A 47 -20.37 0.32 1.56
C GLN A 47 -18.83 0.33 1.58
N TYR A 48 -18.22 -0.82 1.36
CA TYR A 48 -16.79 -0.93 1.13
C TYR A 48 -16.52 -1.68 -0.17
N GLU A 49 -15.35 -1.42 -0.72
CA GLU A 49 -14.87 -2.13 -1.91
C GLU A 49 -13.40 -2.47 -1.74
N LEU A 50 -12.98 -3.52 -2.43
CA LEU A 50 -11.58 -3.88 -2.54
C LEU A 50 -11.03 -3.35 -3.86
N THR A 51 -9.81 -2.84 -3.81
CA THR A 51 -9.01 -2.55 -5.01
C THR A 51 -7.59 -3.03 -4.77
N ALA A 52 -6.81 -3.17 -5.84
CA ALA A 52 -5.40 -3.50 -5.73
C ALA A 52 -4.55 -2.28 -6.07
N THR A 53 -3.35 -2.22 -5.53
CA THR A 53 -2.38 -1.23 -5.97
C THR A 53 -1.91 -1.55 -7.39
N LEU A 54 -1.70 -0.52 -8.19
CA LEU A 54 -1.09 -0.66 -9.52
C LEU A 54 0.35 -1.18 -9.38
N GLU A 55 1.02 -0.70 -8.34
CA GLU A 55 2.41 -1.06 -8.07
C GLU A 55 2.52 -2.42 -7.40
N THR A 56 3.57 -3.14 -7.76
CA THR A 56 4.12 -4.24 -6.97
C THR A 56 5.16 -3.67 -6.02
N VAL A 57 5.07 -4.04 -4.74
CA VAL A 57 5.99 -3.60 -3.70
C VAL A 57 6.78 -4.80 -3.20
N GLU A 58 8.09 -4.64 -3.03
CA GLU A 58 8.95 -5.63 -2.40
C GLU A 58 9.76 -4.98 -1.28
N LEU A 59 9.78 -5.61 -0.13
CA LEU A 59 10.53 -5.12 1.03
C LEU A 59 11.61 -6.12 1.43
N GLY A 60 12.81 -5.59 1.69
CA GLY A 60 13.88 -6.37 2.33
C GLY A 60 13.58 -6.65 3.80
N LEU A 61 14.46 -7.41 4.44
CA LEU A 61 14.27 -7.89 5.83
C LEU A 61 14.44 -6.81 6.90
N LYS A 62 14.91 -5.64 6.53
CA LYS A 62 15.12 -4.51 7.46
C LYS A 62 14.06 -3.41 7.35
N VAL A 63 13.12 -3.57 6.44
CA VAL A 63 12.12 -2.54 6.14
C VAL A 63 10.73 -3.12 6.33
N MET A 64 9.87 -2.40 7.03
CA MET A 64 8.44 -2.61 7.05
C MET A 64 7.73 -1.36 6.51
N ALA A 65 6.44 -1.46 6.23
CA ALA A 65 5.68 -0.30 5.82
C ALA A 65 4.28 -0.28 6.43
N SER A 66 3.73 0.93 6.52
CA SER A 66 2.35 1.18 6.90
C SER A 66 1.65 1.95 5.78
N LEU A 67 0.34 1.80 5.68
CA LEU A 67 -0.48 2.43 4.66
C LEU A 67 -1.40 3.46 5.29
N HIS A 68 -1.54 4.60 4.63
CA HIS A 68 -2.38 5.69 5.07
C HIS A 68 -3.21 6.20 3.91
N ILE A 69 -4.51 6.41 4.14
CA ILE A 69 -5.36 7.01 3.10
C ILE A 69 -4.88 8.43 2.77
N ARG A 70 -4.92 8.83 1.51
CA ARG A 70 -4.58 10.19 1.12
C ARG A 70 -5.59 11.18 1.69
N SER A 71 -5.09 12.34 2.12
CA SER A 71 -5.89 13.34 2.82
C SER A 71 -7.10 13.84 2.03
N SER A 72 -7.01 13.89 0.70
CA SER A 72 -8.14 14.29 -0.15
C SER A 72 -9.29 13.28 -0.05
N LEU A 73 -8.98 11.99 -0.13
CA LEU A 73 -9.98 10.92 -0.02
C LEU A 73 -10.56 10.84 1.41
N ALA A 74 -9.71 11.03 2.42
CA ALA A 74 -10.16 11.10 3.80
C ALA A 74 -11.22 12.19 4.00
N ARG A 75 -11.04 13.35 3.38
CA ARG A 75 -11.99 14.46 3.44
C ARG A 75 -13.30 14.19 2.73
N GLU A 76 -13.32 13.27 1.81
CA GLU A 76 -14.54 12.83 1.11
C GLU A 76 -15.26 11.71 1.84
N GLY A 77 -14.70 11.23 2.96
CA GLY A 77 -15.30 10.17 3.77
C GLY A 77 -14.78 8.77 3.44
N VAL A 78 -13.65 8.66 2.74
CA VAL A 78 -13.02 7.35 2.53
C VAL A 78 -12.18 6.97 3.73
N VAL A 79 -12.45 5.80 4.28
CA VAL A 79 -11.70 5.19 5.38
C VAL A 79 -11.05 3.91 4.87
N GLY A 80 -9.75 3.77 5.10
CA GLY A 80 -9.04 2.56 4.74
C GLY A 80 -8.84 1.64 5.93
N SER A 81 -9.10 0.34 5.74
CA SER A 81 -8.76 -0.70 6.70
C SER A 81 -7.52 -1.43 6.18
N PHE A 82 -6.36 -1.12 6.76
CA PHE A 82 -5.08 -1.57 6.24
C PHE A 82 -4.29 -2.37 7.29
N ALA A 83 -3.52 -3.33 6.80
CA ALA A 83 -2.58 -4.08 7.61
C ALA A 83 -1.15 -3.57 7.40
N VAL A 84 -0.26 -4.00 8.25
CA VAL A 84 1.18 -3.76 8.10
C VAL A 84 1.69 -4.51 6.87
N VAL A 85 2.61 -3.90 6.15
CA VAL A 85 3.38 -4.58 5.11
C VAL A 85 4.67 -5.08 5.75
N ASP A 86 4.76 -6.38 5.92
CA ASP A 86 5.87 -7.02 6.64
C ASP A 86 7.17 -7.05 5.83
N PRO A 87 8.32 -7.08 6.52
CA PRO A 87 9.60 -7.35 5.85
C PRO A 87 9.54 -8.63 5.03
N GLY A 88 10.08 -8.60 3.83
CA GLY A 88 10.08 -9.75 2.92
C GLY A 88 8.80 -9.91 2.10
N PHE A 89 7.79 -9.07 2.29
CA PHE A 89 6.61 -9.08 1.44
C PHE A 89 6.97 -8.70 0.00
N ARG A 90 6.28 -9.33 -0.94
CA ARG A 90 6.36 -9.02 -2.38
C ARG A 90 4.99 -9.22 -3.01
N GLY A 91 4.50 -8.23 -3.74
CA GLY A 91 3.25 -8.34 -4.46
C GLY A 91 2.52 -7.01 -4.59
N GLN A 92 1.34 -7.06 -5.20
CA GLN A 92 0.37 -5.98 -5.15
C GLN A 92 -0.37 -6.04 -3.81
N LEU A 93 -0.74 -4.89 -3.29
CA LEU A 93 -1.51 -4.79 -2.04
C LEU A 93 -2.98 -4.69 -2.36
N THR A 94 -3.81 -5.49 -1.71
CA THR A 94 -5.26 -5.33 -1.75
C THR A 94 -5.68 -4.34 -0.67
N LEU A 95 -6.38 -3.31 -1.09
CA LEU A 95 -6.81 -2.21 -0.24
C LEU A 95 -8.31 -2.32 0.02
N ASN A 96 -8.71 -2.23 1.28
CA ASN A 96 -10.10 -2.19 1.70
C ASN A 96 -10.49 -0.74 1.97
N LEU A 97 -11.41 -0.20 1.17
CA LEU A 97 -11.83 1.19 1.22
C LEU A 97 -13.31 1.27 1.56
N HIS A 98 -13.62 2.00 2.63
CA HIS A 98 -14.99 2.24 3.10
C HIS A 98 -15.43 3.66 2.73
N ASN A 99 -16.64 3.81 2.27
CA ASN A 99 -17.28 5.11 2.10
C ASN A 99 -18.26 5.34 3.26
N VAL A 100 -17.83 6.17 4.22
CA VAL A 100 -18.69 6.50 5.39
C VAL A 100 -19.57 7.72 5.13
N GLY A 101 -19.47 8.33 3.95
CA GLY A 101 -20.24 9.51 3.55
C GLY A 101 -21.61 9.19 2.97
N GLU A 102 -22.24 10.20 2.41
CA GLU A 102 -23.60 10.14 1.85
C GLU A 102 -23.60 10.11 0.32
N ARG A 103 -22.44 10.29 -0.31
CA ARG A 103 -22.31 10.35 -1.78
C ARG A 103 -21.47 9.18 -2.28
N GLU A 104 -21.79 8.71 -3.48
CA GLU A 104 -20.97 7.78 -4.22
C GLU A 104 -19.58 8.37 -4.45
N ILE A 105 -18.56 7.54 -4.31
CA ILE A 105 -17.16 7.92 -4.57
C ILE A 105 -16.62 7.04 -5.68
N THR A 106 -16.09 7.68 -6.72
CA THR A 106 -15.40 6.99 -7.82
C THR A 106 -13.91 7.27 -7.72
N ILE A 107 -13.13 6.20 -7.66
CA ILE A 107 -11.67 6.24 -7.76
C ILE A 107 -11.31 5.68 -9.12
N ARG A 108 -10.54 6.46 -9.91
CA ARG A 108 -10.19 6.08 -11.27
C ARG A 108 -8.98 5.14 -11.28
N GLU A 109 -8.86 4.37 -12.34
CA GLU A 109 -7.63 3.64 -12.62
C GLU A 109 -6.44 4.60 -12.68
N GLY A 110 -5.34 4.25 -12.00
CA GLY A 110 -4.14 5.09 -11.95
C GLY A 110 -4.21 6.25 -10.96
N GLU A 111 -5.33 6.47 -10.29
CA GLU A 111 -5.45 7.51 -9.26
C GLU A 111 -4.67 7.14 -8.01
N ARG A 112 -3.97 8.12 -7.42
CA ARG A 112 -3.23 7.94 -6.17
C ARG A 112 -4.19 7.86 -5.00
N ILE A 113 -4.13 6.80 -4.21
CA ILE A 113 -5.12 6.50 -3.18
C ILE A 113 -4.57 6.38 -1.77
N VAL A 114 -3.41 5.77 -1.59
CA VAL A 114 -2.80 5.58 -0.29
C VAL A 114 -1.33 5.97 -0.33
N GLN A 115 -0.84 6.52 0.77
CA GLN A 115 0.58 6.74 0.97
C GLN A 115 1.15 5.54 1.72
N ILE A 116 2.17 4.91 1.15
CA ILE A 116 2.98 3.92 1.83
C ILE A 116 4.14 4.63 2.53
N VAL A 117 4.27 4.39 3.82
CA VAL A 117 5.32 4.96 4.67
C VAL A 117 6.24 3.82 5.09
N PHE A 118 7.53 3.97 4.82
CA PHE A 118 8.53 2.95 5.10
C PHE A 118 9.26 3.23 6.41
N HIS A 119 9.53 2.17 7.14
CA HIS A 119 10.20 2.23 8.43
C HIS A 119 11.37 1.25 8.45
N ASN A 120 12.55 1.73 8.83
CA ASN A 120 13.66 0.82 9.14
C ASN A 120 13.39 0.15 10.49
N LEU A 121 13.56 -1.17 10.54
CA LEU A 121 13.52 -1.91 11.79
C LEU A 121 14.80 -1.66 12.59
N GLY A 122 14.72 -1.73 13.91
CA GLY A 122 15.89 -1.62 14.79
C GLY A 122 16.92 -2.71 14.50
N ARG A 123 16.45 -3.91 14.18
CA ARG A 123 17.27 -5.04 13.71
C ARG A 123 16.56 -5.72 12.54
N MET A 124 17.33 -6.36 11.70
CA MET A 124 16.80 -7.14 10.57
C MET A 124 15.91 -8.27 11.09
N ALA A 125 14.78 -8.49 10.42
CA ALA A 125 13.89 -9.61 10.73
C ALA A 125 14.61 -10.94 10.50
N ARG A 126 14.34 -11.94 11.34
CA ARG A 126 14.95 -13.27 11.21
C ARG A 126 14.47 -14.00 9.97
N LYS A 127 13.21 -13.81 9.61
CA LYS A 127 12.56 -14.38 8.42
C LYS A 127 11.71 -13.33 7.75
N GLY A 128 11.63 -13.40 6.44
CA GLY A 128 10.71 -12.59 5.66
C GLY A 128 9.29 -13.17 5.68
N TYR A 129 8.35 -12.34 5.30
CA TYR A 129 6.95 -12.73 5.16
C TYR A 129 6.81 -13.96 4.25
N SER A 130 6.06 -14.96 4.71
CA SER A 130 5.77 -16.20 3.97
C SER A 130 4.30 -16.61 4.10
N GLY A 131 3.41 -15.67 4.37
CA GLY A 131 2.00 -15.90 4.58
C GLY A 131 1.20 -16.10 3.30
N LEU A 132 -0.12 -16.18 3.47
CA LEU A 132 -1.09 -16.53 2.42
C LEU A 132 -1.11 -15.55 1.24
N TYR A 133 -0.68 -14.31 1.46
CA TYR A 133 -0.76 -13.23 0.47
C TYR A 133 0.56 -12.92 -0.21
N GLN A 134 1.59 -13.75 0.00
CA GLN A 134 2.87 -13.59 -0.69
C GLN A 134 2.68 -13.76 -2.20
N ASN A 135 3.30 -12.89 -2.98
CA ASN A 135 3.21 -12.84 -4.44
C ASN A 135 1.78 -12.55 -4.95
N SER A 136 0.99 -11.80 -4.19
CA SER A 136 -0.35 -11.40 -4.60
C SER A 136 -0.33 -10.57 -5.88
N ARG A 137 -1.29 -10.86 -6.76
CA ARG A 137 -1.54 -10.08 -7.99
C ARG A 137 -3.02 -9.77 -8.08
N GLY A 138 -3.36 -8.52 -8.44
CA GLY A 138 -4.73 -8.06 -8.49
C GLY A 138 -5.39 -8.05 -7.13
N ILE A 139 -6.71 -8.02 -7.13
CA ILE A 139 -7.51 -8.04 -5.91
C ILE A 139 -7.54 -9.47 -5.36
N VAL A 140 -7.04 -9.65 -4.15
CA VAL A 140 -7.02 -10.95 -3.47
C VAL A 140 -7.96 -10.89 -2.26
N PRO A 141 -9.12 -11.56 -2.31
CA PRO A 141 -10.04 -11.58 -1.17
C PRO A 141 -9.48 -12.40 -0.02
N SER A 142 -10.14 -12.32 1.13
CA SER A 142 -9.73 -13.05 2.33
C SER A 142 -9.60 -14.55 2.08
N LYS A 143 -8.47 -15.10 2.52
CA LYS A 143 -8.21 -16.54 2.51
C LYS A 143 -8.35 -17.18 3.90
N ARG A 144 -8.90 -16.43 4.86
CA ARG A 144 -8.96 -16.85 6.26
C ARG A 144 -9.56 -18.24 6.48
N ASN A 145 -10.58 -18.60 5.72
CA ASN A 145 -11.31 -19.88 5.86
C ASN A 145 -10.86 -20.96 4.86
N LYS A 146 -9.71 -20.77 4.21
CA LYS A 146 -9.17 -21.71 3.22
C LYS A 146 -7.90 -22.41 3.71
N LEU A 147 -7.73 -22.42 5.01
CA LEU A 147 -6.61 -23.11 5.66
C LEU A 147 -6.92 -24.61 5.83
#